data_7911031dbb773e7959418c48a9ddbf09
#
_entry.id   7911031dbb773e7959418c48a9ddbf09
#
_cell.length_a   1.000
_cell.length_b   1.000
_cell.length_c   1.000
_cell.angle_alpha   90.00
_cell.angle_beta   90.00
_cell.angle_gamma   90.00
#
_symmetry.space_group_name_H-M   'P 1'
#
loop_
_entity.id
_entity.type
_entity.pdbx_description
1 polymer ?
#
loop_
_entity_poly.entity_id
_entity_poly.type
_entity_poly.pdbx_seq_one_letter_code
_entity_poly.pdbx_strand_id
1 'polypeptide(L)'
;MQMEVTLNSSRKKIREITGYTFEDEKQSTESWVTRAQSFKAAATVLSQSDISEVQYAYFYNAAISLELILKAVALFKGKGIPKTHKLQDLARTLDLPFSIEQLDTLELLSEIIIWSGRYPVPNKDSHWDNYHDVVQNKHIIRDGNITRACPKRFPTLENVSNIWDICYREVGGKSA
;
A
#
# COMPACT_ATOMS: atom_id res chain seq x y z
N MET A 1 -0.32 28.90 30.00
CA MET A 1 0.37 29.18 28.74
C MET A 1 1.89 29.02 28.81
N GLN A 2 2.61 29.61 29.79
CA GLN A 2 4.07 29.45 29.93
C GLN A 2 4.53 28.00 30.22
N MET A 3 3.81 27.25 31.04
CA MET A 3 4.14 25.85 31.40
C MET A 3 4.00 24.87 30.23
N GLU A 4 3.04 25.08 29.37
CA GLU A 4 2.84 24.27 28.16
C GLU A 4 3.92 24.49 27.11
N VAL A 5 4.39 25.72 26.93
CA VAL A 5 5.49 26.07 26.03
C VAL A 5 6.80 25.43 26.48
N THR A 6 7.06 25.38 27.79
CA THR A 6 8.26 24.79 28.38
C THR A 6 8.27 23.26 28.25
N LEU A 7 7.12 22.60 28.43
CA LEU A 7 6.96 21.15 28.25
C LEU A 7 7.16 20.73 26.77
N ASN A 8 6.66 21.51 25.85
CA ASN A 8 6.79 21.23 24.41
C ASN A 8 8.25 21.40 23.93
N SER A 9 8.96 22.42 24.47
CA SER A 9 10.39 22.62 24.22
C SER A 9 11.24 21.48 24.76
N SER A 10 10.92 20.96 25.95
CA SER A 10 11.62 19.83 26.58
C SER A 10 11.42 18.52 25.78
N ARG A 11 10.19 18.22 25.31
CA ARG A 11 9.86 17.06 24.49
C ARG A 11 10.55 17.12 23.12
N LYS A 12 10.65 18.29 22.52
CA LYS A 12 11.37 18.50 21.26
C LYS A 12 12.86 18.18 21.43
N LYS A 13 13.50 18.69 22.48
CA LYS A 13 14.91 18.38 22.82
C LYS A 13 15.17 16.88 23.01
N ILE A 14 14.27 16.18 23.70
CA ILE A 14 14.41 14.73 23.89
C ILE A 14 14.39 14.01 22.54
N ARG A 15 13.47 14.36 21.64
CA ARG A 15 13.42 13.76 20.28
C ARG A 15 14.68 14.03 19.48
N GLU A 16 15.23 15.24 19.56
CA GLU A 16 16.49 15.61 18.90
C GLU A 16 17.68 14.78 19.41
N ILE A 17 17.76 14.55 20.73
CA ILE A 17 18.82 13.75 21.35
C ILE A 17 18.69 12.25 20.99
N THR A 18 17.46 11.74 20.88
CA THR A 18 17.19 10.32 20.61
C THR A 18 17.16 9.99 19.11
N GLY A 19 17.32 10.97 18.22
CA GLY A 19 17.19 10.76 16.77
C GLY A 19 15.75 10.45 16.31
N TYR A 20 14.75 10.77 17.13
CA TYR A 20 13.35 10.54 16.85
C TYR A 20 12.65 11.82 16.39
N THR A 21 13.22 12.48 15.38
CA THR A 21 12.68 13.71 14.82
C THR A 21 11.84 13.43 13.57
N PHE A 22 11.04 14.40 13.16
CA PHE A 22 10.27 14.31 11.93
C PHE A 22 11.16 14.05 10.69
N GLU A 23 12.32 14.72 10.63
CA GLU A 23 13.22 14.55 9.47
C GLU A 23 13.94 13.20 9.51
N ASP A 24 14.32 12.69 10.69
CA ASP A 24 14.92 11.36 10.82
C ASP A 24 13.91 10.28 10.40
N GLU A 25 12.69 10.31 10.92
CA GLU A 25 11.63 9.37 10.57
C GLU A 25 11.25 9.43 9.09
N LYS A 26 11.19 10.62 8.52
CA LYS A 26 10.90 10.84 7.10
C LYS A 26 11.97 10.22 6.19
N GLN A 27 13.23 10.23 6.61
CA GLN A 27 14.37 9.68 5.86
C GLN A 27 14.71 8.22 6.23
N SER A 28 14.06 7.65 7.22
CA SER A 28 14.31 6.29 7.69
C SER A 28 13.58 5.26 6.82
N THR A 29 14.28 4.63 5.88
CA THR A 29 13.74 3.50 5.11
C THR A 29 13.20 2.40 6.02
N GLU A 30 13.88 2.12 7.15
CA GLU A 30 13.47 1.11 8.12
C GLU A 30 12.10 1.42 8.75
N SER A 31 11.86 2.69 9.13
CA SER A 31 10.57 3.11 9.68
C SER A 31 9.43 2.89 8.67
N TRP A 32 9.67 3.19 7.38
CA TRP A 32 8.69 2.94 6.33
C TRP A 32 8.45 1.44 6.11
N VAL A 33 9.51 0.62 6.09
CA VAL A 33 9.40 -0.84 5.96
C VAL A 33 8.65 -1.43 7.15
N THR A 34 9.00 -1.07 8.37
CA THR A 34 8.33 -1.55 9.59
C THR A 34 6.83 -1.22 9.59
N ARG A 35 6.48 -0.02 9.17
CA ARG A 35 5.07 0.38 9.03
C ARG A 35 4.35 -0.43 7.96
N ALA A 36 5.00 -0.65 6.83
CA ALA A 36 4.47 -1.47 5.74
C ALA A 36 4.25 -2.93 6.20
N GLN A 37 5.19 -3.52 6.95
CA GLN A 37 5.06 -4.86 7.52
C GLN A 37 3.86 -4.98 8.47
N SER A 38 3.57 -3.95 9.27
CA SER A 38 2.40 -3.95 10.16
C SER A 38 1.09 -4.08 9.37
N PHE A 39 0.95 -3.35 8.26
CA PHE A 39 -0.24 -3.45 7.40
C PHE A 39 -0.28 -4.76 6.62
N LYS A 40 0.87 -5.30 6.18
CA LYS A 40 0.94 -6.64 5.57
C LYS A 40 0.47 -7.72 6.55
N ALA A 41 0.93 -7.67 7.80
CA ALA A 41 0.51 -8.61 8.82
C ALA A 41 -1.00 -8.53 9.08
N ALA A 42 -1.56 -7.33 9.17
CA ALA A 42 -3.01 -7.14 9.30
C ALA A 42 -3.77 -7.73 8.10
N ALA A 43 -3.31 -7.47 6.87
CA ALA A 43 -3.90 -8.04 5.66
C ALA A 43 -3.84 -9.58 5.69
N THR A 44 -2.73 -10.17 6.13
CA THR A 44 -2.58 -11.62 6.25
C THR A 44 -3.62 -12.21 7.21
N VAL A 45 -3.80 -11.62 8.39
CA VAL A 45 -4.80 -12.08 9.36
C VAL A 45 -6.21 -11.97 8.78
N LEU A 46 -6.54 -10.84 8.15
CA LEU A 46 -7.86 -10.61 7.56
C LEU A 46 -8.15 -11.56 6.39
N SER A 47 -7.15 -11.92 5.59
CA SER A 47 -7.31 -12.86 4.48
C SER A 47 -7.62 -14.30 4.90
N GLN A 48 -7.32 -14.65 6.14
CA GLN A 48 -7.56 -15.97 6.74
C GLN A 48 -8.90 -16.05 7.48
N SER A 49 -9.64 -14.95 7.53
CA SER A 49 -10.93 -14.87 8.23
C SER A 49 -12.04 -15.47 7.37
N ASP A 50 -12.90 -16.28 7.99
CA ASP A 50 -14.14 -16.78 7.39
C ASP A 50 -15.28 -15.74 7.37
N ILE A 51 -15.04 -14.54 7.91
CA ILE A 51 -16.01 -13.45 7.98
C ILE A 51 -15.94 -12.64 6.69
N SER A 52 -17.01 -12.67 5.88
CA SER A 52 -17.08 -11.97 4.59
C SER A 52 -16.91 -10.44 4.69
N GLU A 53 -17.38 -9.86 5.80
CA GLU A 53 -17.39 -8.42 6.06
C GLU A 53 -15.99 -7.82 6.19
N VAL A 54 -14.97 -8.63 6.47
CA VAL A 54 -13.58 -8.13 6.56
C VAL A 54 -12.91 -7.94 5.21
N GLN A 55 -13.54 -8.30 4.10
CA GLN A 55 -12.93 -8.26 2.77
C GLN A 55 -12.45 -6.86 2.37
N TYR A 56 -13.25 -5.83 2.59
CA TYR A 56 -12.83 -4.45 2.31
C TYR A 56 -11.66 -4.01 3.19
N ALA A 57 -11.67 -4.41 4.46
CA ALA A 57 -10.55 -4.15 5.38
C ALA A 57 -9.28 -4.88 4.93
N TYR A 58 -9.40 -6.12 4.44
CA TYR A 58 -8.28 -6.83 3.83
C TYR A 58 -7.68 -6.05 2.66
N PHE A 59 -8.48 -5.69 1.67
CA PHE A 59 -7.99 -4.97 0.50
C PHE A 59 -7.35 -3.64 0.85
N TYR A 60 -7.94 -2.90 1.79
CA TYR A 60 -7.39 -1.63 2.25
C TYR A 60 -6.04 -1.79 2.93
N ASN A 61 -5.89 -2.77 3.85
CA ASN A 61 -4.61 -3.04 4.51
C ASN A 61 -3.55 -3.55 3.53
N ALA A 62 -3.92 -4.41 2.58
CA ALA A 62 -3.04 -4.88 1.51
C ALA A 62 -2.53 -3.70 0.67
N ALA A 63 -3.43 -2.81 0.26
CA ALA A 63 -3.10 -1.64 -0.55
C ALA A 63 -2.18 -0.66 0.20
N ILE A 64 -2.46 -0.36 1.47
CA ILE A 64 -1.59 0.49 2.31
C ILE A 64 -0.21 -0.15 2.49
N SER A 65 -0.14 -1.47 2.71
CA SER A 65 1.14 -2.16 2.86
C SER A 65 2.01 -2.01 1.62
N LEU A 66 1.43 -2.16 0.42
CA LEU A 66 2.13 -2.00 -0.86
C LEU A 66 2.50 -0.53 -1.13
N GLU A 67 1.65 0.42 -0.78
CA GLU A 67 2.01 1.85 -0.88
C GLU A 67 3.25 2.17 -0.06
N LEU A 68 3.25 1.74 1.20
CA LEU A 68 4.34 2.04 2.13
C LEU A 68 5.66 1.37 1.73
N ILE A 69 5.62 0.11 1.27
CA ILE A 69 6.84 -0.57 0.82
C ILE A 69 7.38 0.03 -0.49
N LEU A 70 6.53 0.40 -1.44
CA LEU A 70 6.94 1.12 -2.65
C LEU A 70 7.58 2.47 -2.32
N LYS A 71 7.04 3.21 -1.34
CA LYS A 71 7.63 4.46 -0.86
C LYS A 71 8.95 4.23 -0.13
N ALA A 72 9.09 3.13 0.62
CA ALA A 72 10.38 2.74 1.20
C ALA A 72 11.43 2.47 0.11
N VAL A 73 11.07 1.78 -0.97
CA VAL A 73 11.96 1.57 -2.13
C VAL A 73 12.33 2.90 -2.80
N ALA A 74 11.37 3.82 -2.97
CA ALA A 74 11.67 5.14 -3.54
C ALA A 74 12.70 5.89 -2.70
N LEU A 75 12.52 5.87 -1.39
CA LEU A 75 13.44 6.48 -0.44
C LEU A 75 14.82 5.82 -0.48
N PHE A 76 14.87 4.49 -0.45
CA PHE A 76 16.11 3.70 -0.54
C PHE A 76 16.90 4.01 -1.83
N LYS A 77 16.19 4.20 -2.95
CA LYS A 77 16.79 4.60 -4.24
C LYS A 77 17.11 6.11 -4.33
N GLY A 78 16.96 6.87 -3.27
CA GLY A 78 17.22 8.32 -3.25
C GLY A 78 16.25 9.17 -4.07
N LYS A 79 15.07 8.62 -4.45
CA LYS A 79 14.06 9.34 -5.25
C LYS A 79 13.12 10.22 -4.41
N GLY A 80 13.31 10.24 -3.08
CA GLY A 80 12.40 10.89 -2.16
C GLY A 80 11.06 10.15 -2.03
N ILE A 81 10.10 10.74 -1.30
CA ILE A 81 8.81 10.11 -1.04
C ILE A 81 7.74 10.74 -1.94
N PRO A 82 7.23 10.03 -2.95
CA PRO A 82 6.21 10.55 -3.84
C PRO A 82 4.88 10.81 -3.10
N LYS A 83 4.26 11.95 -3.39
CA LYS A 83 2.95 12.34 -2.83
C LYS A 83 1.81 11.81 -3.69
N THR A 84 1.78 10.51 -3.91
CA THR A 84 0.73 9.85 -4.71
C THR A 84 0.22 8.61 -4.00
N HIS A 85 -1.03 8.26 -4.29
CA HIS A 85 -1.67 6.99 -3.93
C HIS A 85 -1.89 6.09 -5.16
N LYS A 86 -1.42 6.51 -6.34
CA LYS A 86 -1.46 5.71 -7.56
C LYS A 86 -0.30 4.73 -7.57
N LEU A 87 -0.54 3.51 -7.08
CA LEU A 87 0.49 2.50 -6.85
C LEU A 87 1.14 2.03 -8.15
N GLN A 88 0.36 1.90 -9.23
CA GLN A 88 0.87 1.51 -10.53
C GLN A 88 1.86 2.55 -11.08
N ASP A 89 1.53 3.85 -10.97
CA ASP A 89 2.43 4.93 -11.41
C ASP A 89 3.70 4.96 -10.55
N LEU A 90 3.54 4.80 -9.24
CA LEU A 90 4.67 4.71 -8.31
C LEU A 90 5.60 3.55 -8.68
N ALA A 91 5.05 2.35 -8.90
CA ALA A 91 5.80 1.16 -9.28
C ALA A 91 6.60 1.37 -10.58
N ARG A 92 6.00 1.98 -11.59
CA ARG A 92 6.68 2.29 -12.87
C ARG A 92 7.88 3.22 -12.70
N THR A 93 7.83 4.16 -11.76
CA THR A 93 8.95 5.09 -11.50
C THR A 93 10.13 4.45 -10.80
N LEU A 94 9.96 3.25 -10.23
CA LEU A 94 10.98 2.55 -9.43
C LEU A 94 11.85 1.60 -10.24
N ASP A 95 11.48 1.34 -11.49
CA ASP A 95 12.18 0.41 -12.38
C ASP A 95 12.35 -0.99 -11.75
N LEU A 96 11.26 -1.51 -11.18
CA LEU A 96 11.19 -2.84 -10.60
C LEU A 96 10.61 -3.84 -11.61
N PRO A 97 10.99 -5.13 -11.54
CA PRO A 97 10.62 -6.15 -12.52
C PRO A 97 9.18 -6.65 -12.31
N PHE A 98 8.21 -5.74 -12.28
CA PHE A 98 6.81 -6.10 -12.19
C PHE A 98 6.26 -6.60 -13.52
N SER A 99 5.50 -7.70 -13.47
CA SER A 99 4.71 -8.15 -14.61
C SER A 99 3.53 -7.21 -14.88
N ILE A 100 2.91 -7.36 -16.05
CA ILE A 100 1.70 -6.60 -16.40
C ILE A 100 0.55 -6.93 -15.45
N GLU A 101 0.43 -8.18 -15.02
CA GLU A 101 -0.58 -8.62 -14.08
C GLU A 101 -0.41 -8.00 -12.71
N GLN A 102 0.83 -7.85 -12.24
CA GLN A 102 1.15 -7.18 -10.99
C GLN A 102 0.86 -5.67 -11.06
N LEU A 103 1.15 -5.03 -12.20
CA LEU A 103 0.79 -3.63 -12.41
C LEU A 103 -0.73 -3.42 -12.46
N ASP A 104 -1.49 -4.36 -13.03
CA ASP A 104 -2.95 -4.33 -13.02
C ASP A 104 -3.49 -4.51 -11.58
N THR A 105 -2.88 -5.39 -10.77
CA THR A 105 -3.21 -5.52 -9.33
C THR A 105 -3.00 -4.19 -8.59
N LEU A 106 -1.88 -3.52 -8.84
CA LEU A 106 -1.55 -2.22 -8.22
C LEU A 106 -2.51 -1.11 -8.66
N GLU A 107 -3.00 -1.15 -9.91
CA GLU A 107 -3.99 -0.19 -10.41
C GLU A 107 -5.31 -0.30 -9.64
N LEU A 108 -5.85 -1.51 -9.46
CA LEU A 108 -7.05 -1.73 -8.66
C LEU A 108 -6.85 -1.30 -7.21
N LEU A 109 -5.73 -1.67 -6.60
CA LEU A 109 -5.40 -1.30 -5.22
C LEU A 109 -5.23 0.22 -5.05
N SER A 110 -4.92 0.97 -6.09
CA SER A 110 -4.90 2.44 -6.06
C SER A 110 -6.30 3.02 -5.80
N GLU A 111 -7.32 2.53 -6.48
CA GLU A 111 -8.70 2.96 -6.26
C GLU A 111 -9.20 2.55 -4.86
N ILE A 112 -8.74 1.41 -4.35
CA ILE A 112 -9.06 0.96 -3.00
C ILE A 112 -8.50 1.90 -1.94
N ILE A 113 -7.27 2.39 -2.08
CA ILE A 113 -6.70 3.39 -1.17
C ILE A 113 -7.44 4.73 -1.30
N ILE A 114 -7.70 5.15 -2.52
CA ILE A 114 -8.28 6.48 -2.79
C ILE A 114 -9.69 6.56 -2.19
N TRP A 115 -10.52 5.53 -2.38
CA TRP A 115 -11.90 5.60 -1.90
C TRP A 115 -12.53 4.25 -1.53
N SER A 116 -12.51 3.22 -2.38
CA SER A 116 -13.40 2.07 -2.26
C SER A 116 -13.13 1.17 -1.05
N GLY A 117 -11.94 1.23 -0.47
CA GLY A 117 -11.62 0.55 0.79
C GLY A 117 -12.17 1.25 2.04
N ARG A 118 -12.70 2.47 1.92
CA ARG A 118 -13.17 3.29 3.06
C ARG A 118 -14.56 3.85 2.90
N TYR A 119 -15.00 4.12 1.69
CA TYR A 119 -16.24 4.82 1.39
C TYR A 119 -17.09 4.00 0.43
N PRO A 120 -18.43 4.03 0.56
CA PRO A 120 -19.32 3.32 -0.36
C PRO A 120 -19.35 3.95 -1.75
N VAL A 121 -19.02 5.23 -1.87
CA VAL A 121 -18.94 5.97 -3.13
C VAL A 121 -17.77 6.96 -3.11
N PRO A 122 -17.13 7.23 -4.25
CA PRO A 122 -16.10 8.26 -4.35
C PRO A 122 -16.71 9.66 -4.36
N ASN A 123 -15.85 10.68 -4.28
CA ASN A 123 -16.24 12.08 -4.40
C ASN A 123 -16.28 12.60 -5.87
N LYS A 124 -15.97 11.74 -6.85
CA LYS A 124 -15.97 12.04 -8.28
C LYS A 124 -16.43 10.83 -9.09
N ASP A 125 -17.32 11.02 -10.05
CA ASP A 125 -17.81 9.97 -10.95
C ASP A 125 -16.68 9.26 -11.70
N SER A 126 -15.65 9.99 -12.10
CA SER A 126 -14.51 9.43 -12.81
C SER A 126 -13.75 8.35 -12.02
N HIS A 127 -13.76 8.39 -10.69
CA HIS A 127 -13.20 7.32 -9.86
C HIS A 127 -14.13 6.11 -9.81
N TRP A 128 -15.44 6.33 -9.84
CA TRP A 128 -16.42 5.27 -9.91
C TRP A 128 -16.30 4.48 -11.20
N ASP A 129 -16.33 5.19 -12.32
CA ASP A 129 -16.23 4.59 -13.66
C ASP A 129 -14.90 3.85 -13.82
N ASN A 130 -13.77 4.47 -13.46
CA ASN A 130 -12.46 3.87 -13.55
C ASN A 130 -12.35 2.57 -12.71
N TYR A 131 -12.85 2.58 -11.48
CA TYR A 131 -12.86 1.38 -10.65
C TYR A 131 -13.63 0.23 -11.30
N HIS A 132 -14.86 0.50 -11.78
CA HIS A 132 -15.69 -0.52 -12.41
C HIS A 132 -15.10 -1.02 -13.71
N ASP A 133 -14.55 -0.14 -14.54
CA ASP A 133 -13.88 -0.50 -15.79
C ASP A 133 -12.64 -1.37 -15.54
N VAL A 134 -11.81 -1.00 -14.58
CA VAL A 134 -10.64 -1.80 -14.18
C VAL A 134 -11.06 -3.18 -13.69
N VAL A 135 -12.05 -3.25 -12.81
CA VAL A 135 -12.58 -4.54 -12.29
C VAL A 135 -13.10 -5.40 -13.43
N GLN A 136 -13.99 -4.86 -14.28
CA GLN A 136 -14.66 -5.61 -15.33
C GLN A 136 -13.70 -6.08 -16.43
N ASN A 137 -12.74 -5.25 -16.81
CA ASN A 137 -11.87 -5.51 -17.95
C ASN A 137 -10.62 -6.33 -17.59
N LYS A 138 -10.16 -6.25 -16.33
CA LYS A 138 -8.88 -6.84 -15.92
C LYS A 138 -9.01 -7.91 -14.84
N HIS A 139 -9.92 -7.73 -13.89
CA HIS A 139 -9.98 -8.55 -12.68
C HIS A 139 -11.08 -9.62 -12.69
N ILE A 140 -11.93 -9.62 -13.71
CA ILE A 140 -13.01 -10.59 -13.87
C ILE A 140 -12.79 -11.39 -15.15
N ILE A 141 -12.94 -12.71 -15.06
CA ILE A 141 -12.99 -13.64 -16.18
C ILE A 141 -14.44 -14.13 -16.32
N ARG A 142 -14.96 -14.07 -17.53
CA ARG A 142 -16.26 -14.64 -17.89
C ARG A 142 -16.07 -15.86 -18.77
N ASP A 143 -16.62 -16.98 -18.34
CA ASP A 143 -16.59 -18.26 -19.06
C ASP A 143 -18.02 -18.79 -19.13
N GLY A 144 -18.69 -18.54 -20.24
CA GLY A 144 -20.12 -18.79 -20.40
C GLY A 144 -20.92 -18.00 -19.35
N ASN A 145 -21.66 -18.72 -18.52
CA ASN A 145 -22.48 -18.13 -17.44
C ASN A 145 -21.72 -17.98 -16.11
N ILE A 146 -20.44 -18.34 -16.06
CA ILE A 146 -19.63 -18.29 -14.85
C ILE A 146 -18.80 -16.99 -14.85
N THR A 147 -18.91 -16.24 -13.77
CA THR A 147 -18.07 -15.05 -13.52
C THR A 147 -17.18 -15.34 -12.34
N ARG A 148 -15.87 -15.16 -12.49
CA ARG A 148 -14.89 -15.40 -11.44
C ARG A 148 -13.78 -14.35 -11.44
N ALA A 149 -13.13 -14.19 -10.30
CA ALA A 149 -11.93 -13.34 -10.19
C ALA A 149 -10.80 -13.89 -11.07
N CYS A 150 -10.04 -12.99 -11.71
CA CYS A 150 -8.84 -13.36 -12.47
C CYS A 150 -7.73 -13.79 -11.49
N PRO A 151 -7.27 -15.05 -11.49
CA PRO A 151 -6.32 -15.55 -10.50
C PRO A 151 -4.99 -14.78 -10.49
N LYS A 152 -4.56 -14.29 -11.65
CA LYS A 152 -3.26 -13.60 -11.79
C LYS A 152 -3.29 -12.11 -11.46
N ARG A 153 -4.47 -11.48 -11.49
CA ARG A 153 -4.62 -10.03 -11.34
C ARG A 153 -5.40 -9.61 -10.11
N PHE A 154 -6.31 -10.47 -9.66
CA PHE A 154 -7.10 -10.15 -8.46
C PHE A 154 -6.16 -10.04 -7.24
N PRO A 155 -6.37 -9.08 -6.32
CA PRO A 155 -5.48 -8.87 -5.18
C PRO A 155 -5.69 -9.92 -4.07
N THR A 156 -5.41 -11.19 -4.40
CA THR A 156 -5.29 -12.27 -3.43
C THR A 156 -4.08 -12.05 -2.54
N LEU A 157 -4.02 -12.72 -1.39
CA LEU A 157 -2.85 -12.66 -0.50
C LEU A 157 -1.57 -13.07 -1.24
N GLU A 158 -1.64 -14.10 -2.10
CA GLU A 158 -0.53 -14.58 -2.91
C GLU A 158 -0.02 -13.48 -3.86
N ASN A 159 -0.91 -12.89 -4.67
CA ASN A 159 -0.53 -11.85 -5.62
C ASN A 159 0.04 -10.60 -4.92
N VAL A 160 -0.56 -10.21 -3.80
CA VAL A 160 -0.07 -9.10 -2.96
C VAL A 160 1.32 -9.43 -2.39
N SER A 161 1.52 -10.65 -1.89
CA SER A 161 2.81 -11.08 -1.34
C SER A 161 3.89 -11.13 -2.40
N ASN A 162 3.60 -11.60 -3.60
CA ASN A 162 4.55 -11.62 -4.72
C ASN A 162 5.04 -10.20 -5.09
N ILE A 163 4.13 -9.22 -5.11
CA ILE A 163 4.50 -7.79 -5.34
C ILE A 163 5.32 -7.26 -4.16
N TRP A 164 4.89 -7.55 -2.93
CA TRP A 164 5.59 -7.17 -1.72
C TRP A 164 7.05 -7.69 -1.71
N ASP A 165 7.25 -8.97 -2.04
CA ASP A 165 8.56 -9.60 -1.98
C ASP A 165 9.56 -9.01 -2.98
N ILE A 166 9.09 -8.55 -4.14
CA ILE A 166 9.91 -7.78 -5.09
C ILE A 166 10.42 -6.50 -4.42
N CYS A 167 9.52 -5.73 -3.80
CA CYS A 167 9.86 -4.49 -3.11
C CYS A 167 10.76 -4.73 -1.90
N TYR A 168 10.46 -5.76 -1.10
CA TYR A 168 11.18 -6.04 0.14
C TYR A 168 12.63 -6.48 -0.11
N ARG A 169 12.86 -7.26 -1.15
CA ARG A 169 14.22 -7.63 -1.59
C ARG A 169 15.04 -6.41 -2.01
N GLU A 170 14.41 -5.43 -2.66
CA GLU A 170 15.07 -4.22 -3.11
C GLU A 170 15.62 -3.36 -1.95
N VAL A 171 14.94 -3.34 -0.81
CA VAL A 171 15.40 -2.65 0.41
C VAL A 171 16.29 -3.51 1.31
N GLY A 172 16.84 -4.61 0.79
CA GLY A 172 17.74 -5.49 1.51
C GLY A 172 17.06 -6.52 2.42
N GLY A 173 15.75 -6.70 2.33
CA GLY A 173 15.01 -7.73 3.04
C GLY A 173 15.29 -9.14 2.48
N LYS A 174 15.34 -10.15 3.36
CA LYS A 174 15.34 -11.56 2.95
C LYS A 174 13.91 -12.04 2.91
N SER A 175 13.48 -12.59 1.77
CA SER A 175 12.19 -13.29 1.69
C SER A 175 12.23 -14.51 2.59
N ALA A 176 11.17 -14.74 3.37
CA ALA A 176 11.03 -15.91 4.22
C ALA A 176 10.75 -17.16 3.39
#